data_544fff17db472bf013d4ee0bebbca5b4
#
_entry.id   544fff17db472bf013d4ee0bebbca5b4
#
_cell.length_a   1.000
_cell.length_b   1.000
_cell.length_c   1.000
_cell.angle_alpha   90.00
_cell.angle_beta   90.00
_cell.angle_gamma   90.00
#
_symmetry.space_group_name_H-M   'P 1'
#
loop_
_entity.id
_entity.type
_entity.pdbx_description
1 polymer ?
#
loop_
_entity_poly.entity_id
_entity_poly.type
_entity_poly.pdbx_seq_one_letter_code
_entity_poly.pdbx_strand_id
1 'polypeptide(L)'
;MMVQAGAPQWHVNMQEARQIAQKEHRHILLNFSGSDWCGPCIMLRKEIFDDPGFSAFADSTLVLVNADFPRMKKNQLPKDQQQLNDQLADQYNSKGQFPLTLLLTADGKVLKEWDGNPGVKAADFGAQVKAAIDAEGGH
;
A
#
# COMPACT_ATOMS: atom_id res chain seq x y z
N MET A 1 0.39 -29.80 3.99
CA MET A 1 1.18 -28.63 4.02
C MET A 1 0.50 -27.46 4.70
N MET A 2 1.23 -26.75 5.48
CA MET A 2 0.70 -25.64 6.23
C MET A 2 0.80 -24.35 5.47
N VAL A 3 -0.31 -23.72 5.26
CA VAL A 3 -0.32 -22.38 4.72
C VAL A 3 -0.15 -21.42 5.87
N GLN A 4 0.81 -20.56 5.76
CA GLN A 4 1.00 -19.56 6.75
C GLN A 4 -0.11 -18.53 6.67
N ALA A 5 -0.99 -18.58 7.64
CA ALA A 5 -1.98 -17.54 7.78
C ALA A 5 -1.22 -16.35 8.34
N GLY A 6 -0.83 -15.45 7.55
CA GLY A 6 -0.01 -14.44 8.12
C GLY A 6 0.01 -13.17 7.36
N ALA A 7 1.15 -12.58 7.36
CA ALA A 7 1.35 -11.31 6.71
C ALA A 7 1.05 -11.44 5.23
N PRO A 8 0.25 -10.56 4.67
CA PRO A 8 0.03 -10.53 3.24
C PRO A 8 1.32 -10.14 2.53
N GLN A 9 1.41 -10.50 1.28
CA GLN A 9 2.57 -10.16 0.48
C GLN A 9 2.48 -8.71 0.01
N TRP A 10 3.53 -7.94 0.24
CA TRP A 10 3.68 -6.62 -0.32
C TRP A 10 4.43 -6.70 -1.63
N HIS A 11 3.80 -6.25 -2.70
CA HIS A 11 4.40 -6.23 -4.02
C HIS A 11 5.20 -4.95 -4.22
N VAL A 12 6.14 -4.99 -5.14
CA VAL A 12 6.98 -3.83 -5.47
C VAL A 12 6.88 -3.44 -6.95
N ASN A 13 6.06 -4.16 -7.70
CA ASN A 13 5.85 -3.92 -9.13
C ASN A 13 4.36 -3.66 -9.34
N MET A 14 4.02 -2.42 -9.68
CA MET A 14 2.63 -2.00 -9.82
C MET A 14 1.91 -2.70 -10.98
N GLN A 15 2.60 -2.93 -12.10
CA GLN A 15 1.98 -3.59 -13.23
C GLN A 15 1.59 -5.02 -12.88
N GLU A 16 2.47 -5.73 -12.19
CA GLU A 16 2.19 -7.08 -11.70
C GLU A 16 1.02 -7.07 -10.72
N ALA A 17 1.00 -6.10 -9.80
CA ALA A 17 -0.07 -5.97 -8.82
C ALA A 17 -1.42 -5.71 -9.52
N ARG A 18 -1.44 -4.89 -10.56
CA ARG A 18 -2.66 -4.62 -11.31
C ARG A 18 -3.18 -5.88 -11.99
N GLN A 19 -2.28 -6.69 -12.54
CA GLN A 19 -2.67 -7.96 -13.17
C GLN A 19 -3.32 -8.90 -12.15
N ILE A 20 -2.73 -9.00 -10.97
CA ILE A 20 -3.28 -9.82 -9.88
C ILE A 20 -4.65 -9.28 -9.46
N ALA A 21 -4.75 -7.98 -9.27
CA ALA A 21 -6.00 -7.35 -8.84
C ALA A 21 -7.12 -7.56 -9.85
N GLN A 22 -6.81 -7.47 -11.14
CA GLN A 22 -7.79 -7.70 -12.20
C GLN A 22 -8.25 -9.15 -12.23
N LYS A 23 -7.31 -10.09 -12.10
CA LYS A 23 -7.60 -11.51 -12.12
C LYS A 23 -8.43 -11.95 -10.92
N GLU A 24 -8.09 -11.42 -9.75
CA GLU A 24 -8.73 -11.84 -8.49
C GLU A 24 -9.84 -10.91 -8.03
N HIS A 25 -10.16 -9.89 -8.82
CA HIS A 25 -11.21 -8.91 -8.50
C HIS A 25 -10.98 -8.22 -7.17
N ARG A 26 -9.76 -7.70 -6.99
CA ARG A 26 -9.36 -7.01 -5.78
C ARG A 26 -9.02 -5.56 -6.06
N HIS A 27 -9.01 -4.76 -5.00
CA HIS A 27 -8.51 -3.38 -5.05
C HIS A 27 -7.03 -3.36 -4.66
N ILE A 28 -6.36 -2.28 -5.00
CA ILE A 28 -4.93 -2.10 -4.71
C ILE A 28 -4.78 -1.07 -3.60
N LEU A 29 -3.95 -1.37 -2.60
CA LEU A 29 -3.53 -0.38 -1.61
C LEU A 29 -2.07 -0.08 -1.87
N LEU A 30 -1.78 1.15 -2.30
CA LEU A 30 -0.44 1.59 -2.64
C LEU A 30 0.08 2.52 -1.55
N ASN A 31 1.25 2.20 -1.02
CA ASN A 31 1.89 3.00 0.02
C ASN A 31 3.25 3.51 -0.47
N PHE A 32 3.46 4.82 -0.31
CA PHE A 32 4.76 5.45 -0.53
C PHE A 32 5.42 5.64 0.82
N SER A 33 6.62 5.11 0.98
CA SER A 33 7.28 5.05 2.28
C SER A 33 8.74 5.49 2.21
N GLY A 34 9.21 6.06 3.30
CA GLY A 34 10.64 6.27 3.54
C GLY A 34 11.05 5.39 4.70
N SER A 35 11.31 4.13 4.43
CA SER A 35 11.41 3.07 5.45
C SER A 35 12.53 3.27 6.46
N ASP A 36 13.58 4.01 6.11
CA ASP A 36 14.74 4.20 7.00
C ASP A 36 14.93 5.63 7.48
N TRP A 37 13.99 6.54 7.16
CA TRP A 37 14.14 7.94 7.58
C TRP A 37 12.82 8.60 8.00
N CYS A 38 11.70 8.04 7.60
CA CYS A 38 10.40 8.66 7.83
C CYS A 38 9.74 8.07 9.07
N GLY A 39 9.77 8.80 10.19
CA GLY A 39 9.16 8.34 11.44
C GLY A 39 7.69 7.94 11.29
N PRO A 40 6.84 8.81 10.73
CA PRO A 40 5.41 8.46 10.55
C PRO A 40 5.21 7.23 9.65
N CYS A 41 6.08 7.01 8.66
CA CYS A 41 6.00 5.80 7.82
C CYS A 41 6.28 4.55 8.62
N ILE A 42 7.29 4.61 9.47
CA ILE A 42 7.70 3.48 10.32
C ILE A 42 6.56 3.14 11.30
N MET A 43 5.95 4.17 11.89
CA MET A 43 4.84 3.98 12.82
C MET A 43 3.60 3.43 12.12
N LEU A 44 3.30 3.91 10.92
CA LEU A 44 2.18 3.42 10.14
C LEU A 44 2.34 1.92 9.85
N ARG A 45 3.53 1.51 9.46
CA ARG A 45 3.82 0.10 9.21
C ARG A 45 3.61 -0.73 10.46
N LYS A 46 4.19 -0.27 11.56
CA LYS A 46 4.14 -1.00 12.82
C LYS A 46 2.73 -1.09 13.39
N GLU A 47 1.98 0.01 13.37
CA GLU A 47 0.70 0.10 14.07
C GLU A 47 -0.48 -0.36 13.24
N ILE A 48 -0.41 -0.21 11.93
CA ILE A 48 -1.53 -0.55 11.05
C ILE A 48 -1.20 -1.71 10.13
N PHE A 49 -0.16 -1.56 9.30
CA PHE A 49 0.09 -2.56 8.25
C PHE A 49 0.53 -3.92 8.79
N ASP A 50 1.23 -3.94 9.93
CA ASP A 50 1.66 -5.19 10.55
C ASP A 50 0.63 -5.73 11.56
N ASP A 51 -0.47 -5.02 11.77
CA ASP A 51 -1.53 -5.50 12.66
C ASP A 51 -2.18 -6.77 12.11
N PRO A 52 -2.34 -7.82 12.93
CA PRO A 52 -2.91 -9.10 12.44
C PRO A 52 -4.31 -8.97 11.84
N GLY A 53 -5.16 -8.13 12.44
CA GLY A 53 -6.52 -7.92 11.92
C GLY A 53 -6.51 -7.25 10.57
N PHE A 54 -5.69 -6.22 10.40
CA PHE A 54 -5.54 -5.56 9.10
C PHE A 54 -4.94 -6.53 8.08
N SER A 55 -3.92 -7.30 8.48
CA SER A 55 -3.28 -8.25 7.59
C SER A 55 -4.27 -9.30 7.07
N ALA A 56 -5.13 -9.80 7.92
CA ALA A 56 -6.15 -10.77 7.52
C ALA A 56 -7.15 -10.15 6.53
N PHE A 57 -7.58 -8.92 6.80
CA PHE A 57 -8.47 -8.20 5.90
C PHE A 57 -7.81 -7.96 4.54
N ALA A 58 -6.57 -7.48 4.55
CA ALA A 58 -5.83 -7.19 3.34
C ALA A 58 -5.57 -8.45 2.51
N ASP A 59 -5.24 -9.55 3.19
CA ASP A 59 -4.95 -10.81 2.52
C ASP A 59 -6.13 -11.32 1.69
N SER A 60 -7.35 -11.05 2.12
CA SER A 60 -8.55 -11.50 1.42
C SER A 60 -9.14 -10.46 0.46
N THR A 61 -8.75 -9.20 0.57
CA THR A 61 -9.46 -8.09 -0.09
C THR A 61 -8.58 -7.25 -1.00
N LEU A 62 -7.31 -7.11 -0.66
CA LEU A 62 -6.42 -6.15 -1.30
C LEU A 62 -5.22 -6.80 -1.95
N VAL A 63 -4.63 -6.09 -2.91
CA VAL A 63 -3.27 -6.35 -3.38
C VAL A 63 -2.46 -5.17 -2.85
N LEU A 64 -1.42 -5.46 -2.08
CA LEU A 64 -0.63 -4.43 -1.41
C LEU A 64 0.62 -4.11 -2.22
N VAL A 65 0.88 -2.83 -2.44
CA VAL A 65 2.06 -2.36 -3.16
C VAL A 65 2.79 -1.33 -2.32
N ASN A 66 4.08 -1.52 -2.14
CA ASN A 66 4.92 -0.58 -1.41
C ASN A 66 5.98 0.01 -2.33
N ALA A 67 6.02 1.32 -2.41
CA ALA A 67 7.06 2.05 -3.12
C ALA A 67 7.94 2.72 -2.06
N ASP A 68 9.12 2.15 -1.84
CA ASP A 68 10.04 2.62 -0.81
C ASP A 68 11.09 3.54 -1.39
N PHE A 69 11.48 4.55 -0.60
CA PHE A 69 12.48 5.53 -0.98
C PHE A 69 13.52 5.67 0.12
N PRO A 70 14.35 4.63 0.34
CA PRO A 70 15.36 4.67 1.40
C PRO A 70 16.43 5.73 1.12
N ARG A 71 16.94 6.34 2.18
CA ARG A 71 18.01 7.34 2.08
C ARG A 71 19.37 6.79 2.51
N MET A 72 19.37 5.77 3.38
CA MET A 72 20.63 5.20 3.84
C MET A 72 21.28 4.39 2.74
N LYS A 73 22.58 4.59 2.55
CA LYS A 73 23.33 3.95 1.47
C LYS A 73 23.18 2.43 1.48
N LYS A 74 23.20 1.83 2.66
CA LYS A 74 23.09 0.38 2.81
C LYS A 74 21.73 -0.18 2.40
N ASN A 75 20.71 0.67 2.32
CA ASN A 75 19.35 0.25 2.02
C ASN A 75 18.91 0.63 0.61
N GLN A 76 19.81 1.15 -0.20
CA GLN A 76 19.45 1.57 -1.57
C GLN A 76 18.98 0.39 -2.38
N LEU A 77 17.90 0.60 -3.13
CA LEU A 77 17.31 -0.42 -3.98
C LEU A 77 18.08 -0.53 -5.30
N PRO A 78 17.96 -1.65 -6.02
CA PRO A 78 18.51 -1.75 -7.37
C PRO A 78 17.97 -0.62 -8.25
N LYS A 79 18.75 -0.21 -9.23
CA LYS A 79 18.39 0.94 -10.09
C LYS A 79 17.08 0.77 -10.81
N ASP A 80 16.78 -0.43 -11.30
CA ASP A 80 15.52 -0.69 -11.99
C ASP A 80 14.34 -0.54 -11.04
N GLN A 81 14.48 -0.97 -9.79
CA GLN A 81 13.41 -0.78 -8.80
C GLN A 81 13.26 0.70 -8.44
N GLN A 82 14.36 1.42 -8.31
CA GLN A 82 14.30 2.86 -8.06
C GLN A 82 13.54 3.57 -9.18
N GLN A 83 13.80 3.19 -10.43
CA GLN A 83 13.10 3.78 -11.57
C GLN A 83 11.60 3.50 -11.52
N LEU A 84 11.21 2.27 -11.19
CA LEU A 84 9.79 1.93 -11.05
C LEU A 84 9.13 2.78 -9.98
N ASN A 85 9.80 2.94 -8.83
CA ASN A 85 9.26 3.72 -7.73
C ASN A 85 9.18 5.21 -8.09
N ASP A 86 10.17 5.73 -8.79
CA ASP A 86 10.15 7.12 -9.26
C ASP A 86 9.02 7.37 -10.23
N GLN A 87 8.80 6.46 -11.18
CA GLN A 87 7.71 6.57 -12.13
C GLN A 87 6.36 6.54 -11.43
N LEU A 88 6.24 5.67 -10.44
CA LEU A 88 5.02 5.55 -9.67
C LEU A 88 4.75 6.83 -8.87
N ALA A 89 5.80 7.42 -8.29
CA ALA A 89 5.68 8.69 -7.58
C ALA A 89 5.29 9.83 -8.53
N ASP A 90 5.86 9.86 -9.74
CA ASP A 90 5.49 10.88 -10.72
C ASP A 90 4.00 10.81 -11.05
N GLN A 91 3.45 9.61 -11.08
CA GLN A 91 2.04 9.41 -11.40
C GLN A 91 1.12 9.69 -10.22
N TYR A 92 1.45 9.23 -9.02
CA TYR A 92 0.54 9.23 -7.87
C TYR A 92 0.98 10.10 -6.70
N ASN A 93 2.23 10.51 -6.66
CA ASN A 93 2.79 11.24 -5.52
C ASN A 93 3.72 12.36 -5.98
N SER A 94 3.25 13.17 -6.92
CA SER A 94 4.07 14.22 -7.51
C SER A 94 4.53 15.28 -6.51
N LYS A 95 3.81 15.41 -5.38
CA LYS A 95 4.15 16.38 -4.33
C LYS A 95 5.17 15.82 -3.33
N GLY A 96 5.51 14.55 -3.42
CA GLY A 96 6.49 13.95 -2.53
C GLY A 96 6.03 13.83 -1.09
N GLN A 97 4.83 13.35 -0.86
CA GLN A 97 4.27 13.17 0.49
C GLN A 97 4.64 11.80 1.04
N PHE A 98 5.08 11.74 2.29
CA PHE A 98 5.48 10.49 2.95
C PHE A 98 5.00 10.47 4.40
N PRO A 99 4.27 9.41 4.85
CA PRO A 99 3.72 8.38 3.98
C PRO A 99 2.54 8.91 3.17
N LEU A 100 2.32 8.30 2.03
CA LEU A 100 1.10 8.53 1.26
C LEU A 100 0.51 7.17 0.93
N THR A 101 -0.76 6.97 1.26
CA THR A 101 -1.45 5.71 1.01
C THR A 101 -2.65 5.96 0.11
N LEU A 102 -2.76 5.18 -0.95
CA LEU A 102 -3.84 5.31 -1.92
C LEU A 102 -4.59 4.00 -2.07
N LEU A 103 -5.91 4.09 -2.08
CA LEU A 103 -6.74 2.95 -2.47
C LEU A 103 -7.11 3.12 -3.93
N LEU A 104 -6.78 2.12 -4.74
CA LEU A 104 -6.96 2.17 -6.18
C LEU A 104 -7.85 1.03 -6.65
N THR A 105 -8.55 1.26 -7.77
CA THR A 105 -9.18 0.16 -8.49
C THR A 105 -8.09 -0.70 -9.15
N ALA A 106 -8.46 -1.88 -9.64
CA ALA A 106 -7.53 -2.74 -10.37
C ALA A 106 -6.94 -2.05 -11.61
N ASP A 107 -7.65 -1.06 -12.15
CA ASP A 107 -7.17 -0.28 -13.30
C ASP A 107 -6.27 0.89 -12.90
N GLY A 108 -6.09 1.12 -11.60
CA GLY A 108 -5.21 2.18 -11.12
C GLY A 108 -5.89 3.52 -10.87
N LYS A 109 -7.21 3.55 -10.80
CA LYS A 109 -7.95 4.78 -10.50
C LYS A 109 -8.00 5.00 -9.00
N VAL A 110 -7.71 6.21 -8.54
CA VAL A 110 -7.69 6.55 -7.12
C VAL A 110 -9.12 6.66 -6.59
N LEU A 111 -9.42 5.90 -5.54
CA LEU A 111 -10.70 5.96 -4.84
C LEU A 111 -10.62 6.77 -3.56
N LYS A 112 -9.48 6.66 -2.86
CA LYS A 112 -9.29 7.36 -1.59
C LYS A 112 -7.80 7.51 -1.34
N GLU A 113 -7.46 8.60 -0.63
CA GLU A 113 -6.05 8.84 -0.28
C GLU A 113 -5.95 9.25 1.18
N TRP A 114 -4.87 8.83 1.83
CA TRP A 114 -4.51 9.22 3.19
C TRP A 114 -3.13 9.85 3.12
N ASP A 115 -3.08 11.15 3.40
CA ASP A 115 -1.83 11.90 3.42
C ASP A 115 -1.28 11.85 4.85
N GLY A 116 -0.10 11.25 5.00
CA GLY A 116 0.50 11.07 6.30
C GLY A 116 -0.03 9.85 7.02
N ASN A 117 0.36 9.73 8.29
CA ASN A 117 -0.13 8.65 9.14
C ASN A 117 -1.60 8.98 9.51
N PRO A 118 -2.54 8.07 9.23
CA PRO A 118 -3.95 8.33 9.52
C PRO A 118 -4.26 8.62 10.99
N GLY A 119 -3.42 8.15 11.92
CA GLY A 119 -3.62 8.44 13.34
C GLY A 119 -4.82 7.71 13.93
N VAL A 120 -5.24 6.61 13.34
CA VAL A 120 -6.36 5.79 13.82
C VAL A 120 -5.88 4.38 14.09
N LYS A 121 -6.73 3.60 14.76
CA LYS A 121 -6.42 2.19 15.00
C LYS A 121 -6.49 1.39 13.70
N ALA A 122 -5.80 0.26 13.66
CA ALA A 122 -5.80 -0.59 12.47
C ALA A 122 -7.21 -1.01 12.06
N ALA A 123 -8.07 -1.34 13.01
CA ALA A 123 -9.46 -1.71 12.72
C ALA A 123 -10.23 -0.56 12.05
N ASP A 124 -9.99 0.68 12.50
CA ASP A 124 -10.64 1.85 11.93
C ASP A 124 -10.13 2.13 10.52
N PHE A 125 -8.83 1.96 10.29
CA PHE A 125 -8.27 2.11 8.97
C PHE A 125 -8.86 1.07 8.00
N GLY A 126 -8.92 -0.18 8.42
CA GLY A 126 -9.54 -1.24 7.62
C GLY A 126 -11.00 -0.94 7.29
N ALA A 127 -11.74 -0.38 8.26
CA ALA A 127 -13.13 0.01 8.04
C ALA A 127 -13.23 1.14 7.02
N GLN A 128 -12.31 2.10 7.03
CA GLN A 128 -12.29 3.18 6.05
C GLN A 128 -12.02 2.65 4.64
N VAL A 129 -11.09 1.70 4.53
CA VAL A 129 -10.80 1.05 3.24
C VAL A 129 -12.03 0.32 2.74
N LYS A 130 -12.66 -0.48 3.60
CA LYS A 130 -13.85 -1.24 3.23
C LYS A 130 -14.98 -0.32 2.80
N ALA A 131 -15.20 0.78 3.52
CA ALA A 131 -16.24 1.73 3.18
C ALA A 131 -16.00 2.35 1.79
N ALA A 132 -14.76 2.66 1.47
CA ALA A 132 -14.42 3.22 0.16
C ALA A 132 -14.64 2.21 -0.97
N ILE A 133 -14.33 0.95 -0.72
CA ILE A 133 -14.57 -0.13 -1.68
C ILE A 133 -16.08 -0.30 -1.90
N ASP A 134 -16.84 -0.36 -0.82
CA ASP A 134 -18.30 -0.56 -0.88
C ASP A 134 -18.99 0.62 -1.60
N ALA A 135 -18.49 1.84 -1.38
CA ALA A 135 -19.03 3.02 -2.05
C ALA A 135 -18.81 2.97 -3.56
N GLU A 136 -17.69 2.45 -4.00
CA GLU A 136 -17.37 2.31 -5.41
C GLU A 136 -18.21 1.22 -6.07
N GLY A 137 -18.40 0.10 -5.37
CA GLY A 137 -19.16 -1.02 -5.89
C GLY A 137 -20.66 -0.95 -5.62
N GLY A 138 -21.11 0.06 -4.87
CA GLY A 138 -22.48 0.16 -4.40
C GLY A 138 -23.48 0.76 -5.36
N HIS A 139 -23.16 0.83 -6.65
CA HIS A 139 -24.05 1.44 -7.65
C HIS A 139 -24.36 0.53 -8.80
#